data_cc1e96774a347b4e1258cc17c341cc50
#
_entry.id   cc1e96774a347b4e1258cc17c341cc50
#
_cell.length_a   1.000
_cell.length_b   1.000
_cell.length_c   1.000
_cell.angle_alpha   90.00
_cell.angle_beta   90.00
_cell.angle_gamma   90.00
#
_symmetry.space_group_name_H-M   'P 1'
#
loop_
_entity.id
_entity.type
_entity.pdbx_description
1 polymer ?
#
loop_
_entity_poly.entity_id
_entity_poly.type
_entity_poly.pdbx_seq_one_letter_code
_entity_poly.pdbx_strand_id
1 'polypeptide(L)'
;MLRVYELKGSGWPRNLPDKGLEGIWPEPPFYYLFYRKESAEPILEWLKSRPDWLLTARYDLPYDKWQDICLPQISLGSFNIGLSADPPADKPDRMAILIDPGVVFGSGLHPTTQGCLLAISEIFGSDEIVMALDFGAGTGVLAIACALAGAKFVLAIDRNPLALKTAWKNARANGVADRIALVEADRLGCLNIRPDFFVMNLEWPIIEKTLAAGEWRNARRVVLAGFLESRLESVKRFARPEFQVDSVIERQGWPTVTLSRT
;
A
#
# COMPACT_ATOMS: atom_id res chain seq x y z
N MET A 1 -14.27 2.52 18.47
CA MET A 1 -15.23 2.34 17.35
C MET A 1 -14.84 3.29 16.25
N LEU A 2 -14.79 2.82 15.02
CA LEU A 2 -14.58 3.62 13.80
C LEU A 2 -15.96 3.89 13.19
N ARG A 3 -16.22 5.15 12.86
CA ARG A 3 -17.44 5.56 12.17
C ARG A 3 -17.09 6.04 10.78
N VAL A 4 -17.72 5.47 9.76
CA VAL A 4 -17.49 5.81 8.37
C VAL A 4 -18.76 6.48 7.82
N TYR A 5 -18.59 7.66 7.23
CA TYR A 5 -19.65 8.34 6.49
C TYR A 5 -19.34 8.24 5.00
N GLU A 6 -20.27 7.66 4.25
CA GLU A 6 -20.20 7.64 2.79
C GLU A 6 -20.95 8.84 2.26
N LEU A 7 -20.23 9.74 1.64
CA LEU A 7 -20.78 10.94 1.02
C LEU A 7 -20.67 10.84 -0.50
N LYS A 8 -21.72 11.27 -1.21
CA LYS A 8 -21.72 11.46 -2.65
C LYS A 8 -21.73 12.95 -2.97
N GLY A 9 -20.81 13.41 -3.80
CA GLY A 9 -20.71 14.82 -4.18
C GLY A 9 -19.71 15.08 -5.28
N SER A 10 -19.56 16.37 -5.65
CA SER A 10 -18.64 16.82 -6.69
C SER A 10 -17.46 17.58 -6.08
N GLY A 11 -16.25 17.22 -6.50
CA GLY A 11 -15.02 17.83 -6.01
C GLY A 11 -14.60 17.32 -4.63
N TRP A 12 -13.61 17.97 -4.02
CA TRP A 12 -13.07 17.59 -2.72
C TRP A 12 -13.94 18.15 -1.58
N PRO A 13 -14.32 17.34 -0.56
CA PRO A 13 -15.09 17.86 0.59
C PRO A 13 -14.22 18.79 1.44
N ARG A 14 -14.52 20.09 1.41
CA ARG A 14 -13.77 21.13 2.11
C ARG A 14 -14.45 21.54 3.42
N ASN A 15 -13.64 21.99 4.40
CA ASN A 15 -14.12 22.50 5.69
C ASN A 15 -14.99 21.47 6.45
N LEU A 16 -14.57 20.21 6.40
CA LEU A 16 -15.18 19.14 7.18
C LEU A 16 -14.92 19.36 8.68
N PRO A 17 -15.82 18.89 9.56
CA PRO A 17 -15.53 18.82 10.98
C PRO A 17 -14.27 17.96 11.19
N ASP A 18 -13.23 18.56 11.75
CA ASP A 18 -11.91 17.92 11.91
C ASP A 18 -11.77 17.12 13.22
N LYS A 19 -12.63 17.42 14.20
CA LYS A 19 -12.60 16.72 15.49
C LYS A 19 -12.90 15.24 15.37
N GLY A 20 -11.84 14.43 15.44
CA GLY A 20 -11.89 12.98 15.32
C GLY A 20 -11.86 12.44 13.90
N LEU A 21 -11.66 13.29 12.89
CA LEU A 21 -11.44 12.87 11.51
C LEU A 21 -10.05 12.22 11.37
N GLU A 22 -10.01 10.93 11.04
CA GLU A 22 -8.78 10.18 10.79
C GLU A 22 -8.32 10.35 9.35
N GLY A 23 -9.29 10.45 8.42
CA GLY A 23 -8.98 10.67 7.01
C GLY A 23 -10.19 10.57 6.11
N ILE A 24 -9.93 10.79 4.82
CA ILE A 24 -10.90 10.72 3.73
C ILE A 24 -10.36 9.75 2.69
N TRP A 25 -11.19 8.79 2.29
CA TRP A 25 -10.89 7.91 1.17
C TRP A 25 -11.72 8.36 -0.05
N PRO A 26 -11.10 8.89 -1.10
CA PRO A 26 -11.81 9.36 -2.28
C PRO A 26 -12.04 8.22 -3.30
N GLU A 27 -13.27 8.00 -3.67
CA GLU A 27 -13.70 7.17 -4.81
C GLU A 27 -14.79 7.92 -5.60
N PRO A 28 -14.43 8.99 -6.32
CA PRO A 28 -15.41 9.84 -6.97
C PRO A 28 -16.44 9.07 -7.81
N PRO A 29 -17.76 9.35 -7.66
CA PRO A 29 -18.33 10.49 -6.94
C PRO A 29 -18.56 10.27 -5.43
N PHE A 30 -18.03 9.20 -4.85
CA PHE A 30 -18.14 8.87 -3.44
C PHE A 30 -16.89 9.25 -2.67
N TYR A 31 -17.09 9.57 -1.37
CA TYR A 31 -16.04 9.91 -0.43
C TYR A 31 -16.37 9.27 0.90
N TYR A 32 -15.43 8.48 1.45
CA TYR A 32 -15.58 7.81 2.73
C TYR A 32 -14.79 8.59 3.79
N LEU A 33 -15.51 9.13 4.80
CA LEU A 33 -14.92 9.89 5.89
C LEU A 33 -14.81 9.00 7.12
N PHE A 34 -13.62 8.85 7.64
CA PHE A 34 -13.33 7.98 8.77
C PHE A 34 -13.15 8.79 10.06
N TYR A 35 -13.95 8.49 11.09
CA TYR A 35 -13.89 9.14 12.38
C TYR A 35 -13.73 8.11 13.51
N ARG A 36 -12.84 8.36 14.49
CA ARG A 36 -12.68 7.51 15.70
C ARG A 36 -13.76 7.72 16.75
N LYS A 37 -14.44 8.85 16.72
CA LYS A 37 -15.50 9.22 17.69
C LYS A 37 -16.78 9.57 16.97
N GLU A 38 -17.87 9.59 17.72
CA GLU A 38 -19.13 10.06 17.18
C GLU A 38 -19.04 11.52 16.75
N SER A 39 -19.19 11.75 15.46
CA SER A 39 -19.18 13.06 14.82
C SER A 39 -20.34 13.19 13.84
N ALA A 40 -21.49 12.53 14.17
CA ALA A 40 -22.67 12.51 13.31
C ALA A 40 -23.30 13.89 13.18
N GLU A 41 -23.49 14.60 14.29
CA GLU A 41 -24.14 15.91 14.29
C GLU A 41 -23.35 16.96 13.50
N PRO A 42 -22.03 17.10 13.67
CA PRO A 42 -21.23 18.02 12.87
C PRO A 42 -21.27 17.71 11.37
N ILE A 43 -21.31 16.45 10.95
CA ILE A 43 -21.42 16.08 9.52
C ILE A 43 -22.81 16.45 8.98
N LEU A 44 -23.86 16.19 9.72
CA LEU A 44 -25.21 16.56 9.30
C LEU A 44 -25.38 18.08 9.20
N GLU A 45 -24.78 18.84 10.11
CA GLU A 45 -24.75 20.30 10.04
C GLU A 45 -23.94 20.81 8.85
N TRP A 46 -22.78 20.20 8.58
CA TRP A 46 -21.98 20.50 7.40
C TRP A 46 -22.78 20.26 6.10
N LEU A 47 -23.54 19.18 6.01
CA LEU A 47 -24.38 18.85 4.85
C LEU A 47 -25.51 19.86 4.62
N LYS A 48 -26.10 20.44 5.66
CA LYS A 48 -27.14 21.46 5.50
C LYS A 48 -26.68 22.68 4.69
N SER A 49 -25.40 23.02 4.78
CA SER A 49 -24.80 24.13 4.03
C SER A 49 -24.25 23.71 2.66
N ARG A 50 -24.43 22.44 2.25
CA ARG A 50 -23.81 21.83 1.07
C ARG A 50 -24.83 20.99 0.28
N PRO A 51 -25.72 21.63 -0.49
CA PRO A 51 -26.80 20.93 -1.21
C PRO A 51 -26.26 20.00 -2.34
N ASP A 52 -25.02 20.20 -2.75
CA ASP A 52 -24.25 19.40 -3.74
C ASP A 52 -23.67 18.11 -3.13
N TRP A 53 -23.85 17.89 -1.80
CA TRP A 53 -23.38 16.71 -1.09
C TRP A 53 -24.52 15.94 -0.46
N LEU A 54 -24.47 14.60 -0.55
CA LEU A 54 -25.47 13.69 0.01
C LEU A 54 -24.77 12.64 0.87
N LEU A 55 -25.27 12.43 2.10
CA LEU A 55 -24.93 11.27 2.89
C LEU A 55 -25.68 10.05 2.35
N THR A 56 -24.96 9.09 1.78
CA THR A 56 -25.53 7.88 1.18
C THR A 56 -25.59 6.72 2.16
N ALA A 57 -24.59 6.62 3.05
CA ALA A 57 -24.55 5.57 4.07
C ALA A 57 -23.71 5.99 5.29
N ARG A 58 -23.95 5.30 6.41
CA ARG A 58 -23.15 5.39 7.63
C ARG A 58 -22.87 3.98 8.16
N TYR A 59 -21.62 3.72 8.48
CA TYR A 59 -21.17 2.45 9.02
C TYR A 59 -20.53 2.69 10.39
N ASP A 60 -20.91 1.91 11.39
CA ASP A 60 -20.26 1.85 12.69
C ASP A 60 -19.51 0.52 12.79
N LEU A 61 -18.19 0.58 12.73
CA LEU A 61 -17.32 -0.59 12.67
C LEU A 61 -16.46 -0.64 13.94
N PRO A 62 -16.43 -1.75 14.66
CA PRO A 62 -15.40 -1.97 15.65
C PRO A 62 -14.04 -1.79 14.97
N TYR A 63 -13.15 -0.98 15.54
CA TYR A 63 -11.86 -0.67 14.93
C TYR A 63 -11.01 -1.94 14.69
N ASP A 64 -11.11 -2.88 15.61
CA ASP A 64 -10.50 -4.20 15.56
C ASP A 64 -11.07 -5.10 14.44
N LYS A 65 -12.37 -4.96 14.12
CA LYS A 65 -13.00 -5.73 13.02
C LYS A 65 -12.82 -5.13 11.65
N TRP A 66 -12.52 -3.84 11.56
CA TRP A 66 -12.26 -3.20 10.27
C TRP A 66 -11.05 -3.80 9.56
N GLN A 67 -10.09 -4.33 10.32
CA GLN A 67 -8.82 -4.80 9.79
C GLN A 67 -8.44 -6.22 10.19
N ASP A 68 -9.36 -7.00 10.81
CA ASP A 68 -8.98 -8.27 11.47
C ASP A 68 -7.73 -8.09 12.35
N ILE A 69 -7.73 -7.02 13.19
CA ILE A 69 -6.55 -6.56 13.95
C ILE A 69 -6.24 -7.46 15.17
N CYS A 70 -6.52 -8.72 15.13
CA CYS A 70 -5.68 -9.70 15.78
C CYS A 70 -4.62 -10.15 14.79
N LEU A 71 -3.67 -9.25 14.45
CA LEU A 71 -2.56 -9.63 13.60
C LEU A 71 -1.68 -10.63 14.37
N PRO A 72 -1.70 -11.92 14.04
CA PRO A 72 -0.65 -12.79 14.53
C PRO A 72 0.67 -12.22 14.02
N GLN A 73 1.69 -12.24 14.87
CA GLN A 73 3.04 -11.94 14.43
C GLN A 73 3.39 -12.87 13.26
N ILE A 74 3.81 -12.31 12.13
CA ILE A 74 4.09 -13.08 10.93
C ILE A 74 5.58 -13.00 10.64
N SER A 75 6.22 -14.17 10.50
CA SER A 75 7.60 -14.27 10.04
C SER A 75 7.63 -14.68 8.57
N LEU A 76 8.23 -13.84 7.71
CA LEU A 76 8.30 -14.02 6.26
C LEU A 76 9.69 -13.64 5.74
N GLY A 77 10.43 -14.62 5.22
CA GLY A 77 11.81 -14.39 4.77
C GLY A 77 12.65 -13.76 5.89
N SER A 78 13.27 -12.64 5.59
CA SER A 78 14.09 -11.86 6.54
C SER A 78 13.27 -10.90 7.43
N PHE A 79 11.94 -10.94 7.36
CA PHE A 79 11.08 -10.00 8.09
C PHE A 79 10.27 -10.69 9.19
N ASN A 80 10.06 -9.93 10.28
CA ASN A 80 9.13 -10.27 11.35
C ASN A 80 8.16 -9.10 11.55
N ILE A 81 6.89 -9.31 11.24
CA ILE A 81 5.89 -8.24 11.14
C ILE A 81 4.95 -8.31 12.31
N GLY A 82 4.68 -7.19 12.93
CA GLY A 82 3.70 -7.04 14.00
C GLY A 82 3.06 -5.66 14.01
N LEU A 83 2.06 -5.51 14.87
CA LEU A 83 1.43 -4.21 15.10
C LEU A 83 2.36 -3.30 15.90
N SER A 84 2.28 -1.99 15.64
CA SER A 84 2.95 -1.01 16.50
C SER A 84 2.50 -1.08 17.97
N ALA A 85 1.26 -1.51 18.20
CA ALA A 85 0.71 -1.72 19.55
C ALA A 85 1.11 -3.06 20.19
N ASP A 86 1.52 -4.05 19.38
CA ASP A 86 2.01 -5.37 19.79
C ASP A 86 3.22 -5.73 18.92
N PRO A 87 4.40 -5.18 19.22
CA PRO A 87 5.61 -5.36 18.44
C PRO A 87 6.01 -6.84 18.36
N PRO A 88 6.51 -7.29 17.20
CA PRO A 88 6.99 -8.64 17.07
C PRO A 88 8.21 -8.87 17.97
N ALA A 89 8.35 -10.12 18.46
CA ALA A 89 9.52 -10.51 19.23
C ALA A 89 10.80 -10.22 18.44
N ASP A 90 11.79 -9.69 19.12
CA ASP A 90 13.12 -9.46 18.54
C ASP A 90 13.74 -10.81 18.15
N LYS A 91 14.15 -10.94 16.89
CA LYS A 91 14.82 -12.11 16.35
C LYS A 91 16.11 -11.66 15.67
N PRO A 92 17.28 -12.18 16.10
CA PRO A 92 18.57 -11.70 15.60
C PRO A 92 18.78 -11.83 14.08
N ASP A 93 18.05 -12.77 13.45
CA ASP A 93 18.12 -13.08 12.02
C ASP A 93 17.02 -12.40 11.19
N ARG A 94 16.19 -11.55 11.80
CA ARG A 94 15.04 -10.94 11.13
C ARG A 94 14.88 -9.47 11.47
N MET A 95 14.50 -8.71 10.45
CA MET A 95 14.17 -7.30 10.58
C MET A 95 12.72 -7.15 11.06
N ALA A 96 12.52 -6.48 12.18
CA ALA A 96 11.17 -6.19 12.68
C ALA A 96 10.53 -5.09 11.82
N ILE A 97 9.28 -5.33 11.42
CA ILE A 97 8.43 -4.34 10.75
C ILE A 97 7.23 -4.05 11.64
N LEU A 98 7.10 -2.81 12.08
CA LEU A 98 5.99 -2.31 12.86
C LEU A 98 4.96 -1.64 11.96
N ILE A 99 3.72 -2.10 11.96
CA ILE A 99 2.64 -1.53 11.16
C ILE A 99 1.47 -1.09 12.04
N ASP A 100 1.05 0.14 11.88
CA ASP A 100 -0.29 0.60 12.25
C ASP A 100 -1.05 0.83 10.94
N PRO A 101 -1.93 -0.10 10.56
CA PRO A 101 -2.62 -0.01 9.28
C PRO A 101 -3.66 1.12 9.25
N GLY A 102 -4.11 1.62 10.40
CA GLY A 102 -5.14 2.64 10.45
C GLY A 102 -6.42 2.18 9.74
N VAL A 103 -6.79 2.87 8.66
CA VAL A 103 -7.94 2.54 7.79
C VAL A 103 -7.51 2.22 6.36
N VAL A 104 -6.22 1.94 6.15
CA VAL A 104 -5.59 1.73 4.83
C VAL A 104 -5.25 0.26 4.62
N PHE A 105 -5.27 -0.20 3.37
CA PHE A 105 -4.86 -1.56 3.00
C PHE A 105 -3.34 -1.77 3.20
N GLY A 106 -2.94 -3.01 3.52
CA GLY A 106 -1.53 -3.39 3.60
C GLY A 106 -1.06 -3.72 5.02
N SER A 107 -1.88 -4.41 5.80
CA SER A 107 -1.49 -4.88 7.16
C SER A 107 -0.37 -5.93 7.18
N GLY A 108 0.02 -6.48 6.02
CA GLY A 108 0.96 -7.60 5.91
C GLY A 108 0.30 -8.98 5.88
N LEU A 109 -1.00 -9.08 6.22
CA LEU A 109 -1.72 -10.37 6.31
C LEU A 109 -2.12 -10.94 4.96
N HIS A 110 -2.44 -10.08 4.00
CA HIS A 110 -2.94 -10.53 2.70
C HIS A 110 -1.88 -11.37 1.98
N PRO A 111 -2.26 -12.51 1.35
CA PRO A 111 -1.33 -13.41 0.66
C PRO A 111 -0.41 -12.70 -0.35
N THR A 112 -0.92 -11.69 -1.07
CA THR A 112 -0.15 -10.90 -2.03
C THR A 112 0.94 -10.07 -1.36
N THR A 113 0.66 -9.45 -0.21
CA THR A 113 1.66 -8.70 0.57
C THR A 113 2.74 -9.64 1.10
N GLN A 114 2.33 -10.83 1.57
CA GLN A 114 3.27 -11.86 2.04
C GLN A 114 4.18 -12.34 0.91
N GLY A 115 3.64 -12.54 -0.30
CA GLY A 115 4.42 -12.91 -1.48
C GLY A 115 5.43 -11.83 -1.85
N CYS A 116 5.04 -10.55 -1.84
CA CYS A 116 5.96 -9.43 -2.08
C CYS A 116 7.08 -9.36 -1.04
N LEU A 117 6.78 -9.57 0.25
CA LEU A 117 7.79 -9.55 1.30
C LEU A 117 8.82 -10.69 1.16
N LEU A 118 8.36 -11.89 0.75
CA LEU A 118 9.25 -13.00 0.43
C LEU A 118 10.15 -12.68 -0.77
N ALA A 119 9.58 -12.12 -1.84
CA ALA A 119 10.35 -11.70 -3.02
C ALA A 119 11.36 -10.59 -2.69
N ILE A 120 10.99 -9.59 -1.86
CA ILE A 120 11.92 -8.57 -1.37
C ILE A 120 13.06 -9.22 -0.59
N SER A 121 12.75 -10.13 0.33
CA SER A 121 13.76 -10.84 1.13
C SER A 121 14.79 -11.58 0.25
N GLU A 122 14.33 -12.25 -0.81
CA GLU A 122 15.16 -13.00 -1.74
C GLU A 122 16.04 -12.06 -2.58
N ILE A 123 15.42 -11.06 -3.23
CA ILE A 123 16.13 -10.14 -4.15
C ILE A 123 17.18 -9.33 -3.40
N PHE A 124 16.83 -8.75 -2.25
CA PHE A 124 17.76 -7.92 -1.47
C PHE A 124 18.85 -8.74 -0.77
N GLY A 125 18.65 -10.04 -0.62
CA GLY A 125 19.68 -10.97 -0.15
C GLY A 125 20.77 -11.27 -1.19
N SER A 126 20.48 -11.07 -2.48
CA SER A 126 21.38 -11.38 -3.60
C SER A 126 21.84 -10.16 -4.37
N ASP A 127 21.05 -9.11 -4.43
CA ASP A 127 21.30 -7.94 -5.27
C ASP A 127 21.52 -6.66 -4.43
N GLU A 128 22.44 -5.82 -4.84
CA GLU A 128 22.51 -4.46 -4.32
C GLU A 128 21.42 -3.60 -4.96
N ILE A 129 20.52 -3.09 -4.13
CA ILE A 129 19.41 -2.20 -4.50
C ILE A 129 19.67 -0.81 -3.90
N VAL A 130 20.03 0.14 -4.74
CA VAL A 130 20.23 1.53 -4.32
C VAL A 130 18.89 2.26 -4.25
N MET A 131 18.08 2.14 -5.32
CA MET A 131 16.79 2.81 -5.43
C MET A 131 15.66 1.80 -5.63
N ALA A 132 14.69 1.81 -4.72
CA ALA A 132 13.44 1.05 -4.85
C ALA A 132 12.25 1.98 -5.14
N LEU A 133 11.26 1.46 -5.85
CA LEU A 133 9.98 2.11 -6.12
C LEU A 133 8.84 1.21 -5.67
N ASP A 134 7.99 1.70 -4.78
CA ASP A 134 6.76 1.07 -4.32
C ASP A 134 5.56 1.84 -4.91
N PHE A 135 4.85 1.24 -5.87
CA PHE A 135 3.70 1.86 -6.53
C PHE A 135 2.38 1.29 -5.99
N GLY A 136 1.63 2.13 -5.28
CA GLY A 136 0.49 1.76 -4.46
C GLY A 136 0.92 1.46 -3.03
N ALA A 137 1.57 2.43 -2.39
CA ALA A 137 2.27 2.23 -1.12
C ALA A 137 1.35 1.78 0.04
N GLY A 138 0.08 2.19 0.04
CA GLY A 138 -0.86 1.83 1.10
C GLY A 138 -0.34 2.21 2.50
N THR A 139 -0.17 1.23 3.38
CA THR A 139 0.43 1.41 4.71
C THR A 139 1.93 1.70 4.69
N GLY A 140 2.59 1.55 3.53
CA GLY A 140 4.03 1.66 3.37
C GLY A 140 4.80 0.39 3.73
N VAL A 141 4.14 -0.74 3.98
CA VAL A 141 4.79 -1.97 4.45
C VAL A 141 5.88 -2.46 3.48
N LEU A 142 5.67 -2.38 2.17
CA LEU A 142 6.65 -2.82 1.16
C LEU A 142 7.80 -1.82 1.04
N ALA A 143 7.50 -0.51 1.05
CA ALA A 143 8.54 0.53 1.08
C ALA A 143 9.43 0.42 2.33
N ILE A 144 8.84 0.17 3.50
CA ILE A 144 9.57 -0.05 4.76
C ILE A 144 10.43 -1.31 4.65
N ALA A 145 9.89 -2.41 4.12
CA ALA A 145 10.64 -3.64 3.90
C ALA A 145 11.86 -3.40 2.99
N CYS A 146 11.70 -2.69 1.88
CA CYS A 146 12.81 -2.32 1.00
C CYS A 146 13.88 -1.49 1.72
N ALA A 147 13.46 -0.49 2.51
CA ALA A 147 14.39 0.36 3.25
C ALA A 147 15.17 -0.43 4.33
N LEU A 148 14.48 -1.30 5.09
CA LEU A 148 15.12 -2.14 6.09
C LEU A 148 16.06 -3.16 5.46
N ALA A 149 15.68 -3.75 4.30
CA ALA A 149 16.51 -4.72 3.58
C ALA A 149 17.75 -4.09 2.90
N GLY A 150 17.90 -2.76 2.91
CA GLY A 150 19.14 -2.11 2.49
C GLY A 150 19.00 -1.11 1.34
N ALA A 151 17.81 -0.85 0.81
CA ALA A 151 17.63 0.25 -0.14
C ALA A 151 18.10 1.58 0.48
N LYS A 152 18.94 2.32 -0.26
CA LYS A 152 19.42 3.63 0.20
C LYS A 152 18.35 4.70 0.05
N PHE A 153 17.49 4.54 -0.97
CA PHE A 153 16.36 5.43 -1.23
C PHE A 153 15.16 4.63 -1.71
N VAL A 154 13.99 4.93 -1.20
CA VAL A 154 12.71 4.35 -1.62
C VAL A 154 11.76 5.45 -2.02
N LEU A 155 11.25 5.40 -3.23
CA LEU A 155 10.13 6.24 -3.66
C LEU A 155 8.83 5.44 -3.49
N ALA A 156 7.96 5.90 -2.62
CA ALA A 156 6.67 5.28 -2.35
C ALA A 156 5.55 6.19 -2.86
N ILE A 157 4.74 5.64 -3.76
CA ILE A 157 3.71 6.40 -4.48
C ILE A 157 2.34 5.84 -4.12
N ASP A 158 1.40 6.73 -3.81
CA ASP A 158 -0.02 6.38 -3.69
C ASP A 158 -0.88 7.56 -4.16
N ARG A 159 -2.05 7.25 -4.74
CA ARG A 159 -3.03 8.29 -5.12
C ARG A 159 -3.83 8.82 -3.94
N ASN A 160 -3.81 8.11 -2.81
CA ASN A 160 -4.60 8.43 -1.63
C ASN A 160 -3.76 9.14 -0.57
N PRO A 161 -4.04 10.43 -0.26
CA PRO A 161 -3.30 11.17 0.77
C PRO A 161 -3.34 10.49 2.15
N LEU A 162 -4.42 9.77 2.46
CA LEU A 162 -4.55 9.03 3.72
C LEU A 162 -3.56 7.85 3.78
N ALA A 163 -3.35 7.16 2.65
CA ALA A 163 -2.34 6.12 2.55
C ALA A 163 -0.95 6.69 2.80
N LEU A 164 -0.59 7.80 2.16
CA LEU A 164 0.70 8.46 2.36
C LEU A 164 0.91 8.93 3.80
N LYS A 165 -0.13 9.48 4.44
CA LYS A 165 -0.07 9.84 5.87
C LYS A 165 0.18 8.63 6.77
N THR A 166 -0.45 7.49 6.47
CA THR A 166 -0.28 6.23 7.20
C THR A 166 1.12 5.67 6.96
N ALA A 167 1.56 5.61 5.70
CA ALA A 167 2.90 5.16 5.32
C ALA A 167 4.00 5.99 6.01
N TRP A 168 3.83 7.32 6.09
CA TRP A 168 4.77 8.18 6.78
C TRP A 168 4.86 7.89 8.29
N LYS A 169 3.71 7.68 8.96
CA LYS A 169 3.69 7.29 10.38
C LYS A 169 4.42 5.97 10.60
N ASN A 170 4.13 4.98 9.75
CA ASN A 170 4.76 3.67 9.84
C ASN A 170 6.26 3.74 9.53
N ALA A 171 6.69 4.50 8.52
CA ALA A 171 8.11 4.70 8.21
C ALA A 171 8.87 5.32 9.39
N ARG A 172 8.26 6.29 10.09
CA ARG A 172 8.83 6.86 11.32
C ARG A 172 8.92 5.85 12.46
N ALA A 173 7.87 5.05 12.67
CA ALA A 173 7.86 4.02 13.71
C ALA A 173 8.96 2.97 13.50
N ASN A 174 9.33 2.73 12.23
CA ASN A 174 10.40 1.80 11.85
C ASN A 174 11.79 2.47 11.69
N GLY A 175 11.93 3.76 11.97
CA GLY A 175 13.21 4.46 11.88
C GLY A 175 13.78 4.59 10.46
N VAL A 176 12.94 4.54 9.42
CA VAL A 176 13.37 4.58 8.01
C VAL A 176 12.79 5.74 7.20
N ALA A 177 12.13 6.68 7.87
CA ALA A 177 11.45 7.81 7.21
C ALA A 177 12.41 8.73 6.43
N ASP A 178 13.66 8.80 6.80
CA ASP A 178 14.72 9.56 6.11
C ASP A 178 15.12 8.96 4.76
N ARG A 179 14.83 7.69 4.52
CA ARG A 179 15.11 6.98 3.28
C ARG A 179 13.89 6.82 2.36
N ILE A 180 12.68 7.18 2.81
CA ILE A 180 11.44 6.99 2.06
C ILE A 180 10.84 8.35 1.69
N ALA A 181 10.79 8.63 0.38
CA ALA A 181 10.04 9.76 -0.15
C ALA A 181 8.63 9.31 -0.53
N LEU A 182 7.62 10.05 -0.07
CA LEU A 182 6.21 9.78 -0.32
C LEU A 182 5.67 10.78 -1.34
N VAL A 183 5.05 10.29 -2.40
CA VAL A 183 4.53 11.11 -3.52
C VAL A 183 3.09 10.76 -3.82
N GLU A 184 2.23 11.77 -3.86
CA GLU A 184 0.85 11.63 -4.31
C GLU A 184 0.81 11.62 -5.84
N ALA A 185 0.52 10.45 -6.42
CA ALA A 185 0.33 10.28 -7.86
C ALA A 185 -0.49 9.02 -8.18
N ASP A 186 -1.16 9.05 -9.33
CA ASP A 186 -1.96 7.93 -9.85
C ASP A 186 -1.29 7.20 -11.04
N ARG A 187 -0.09 7.63 -11.43
CA ARG A 187 0.67 7.11 -12.58
C ARG A 187 2.17 7.44 -12.46
N LEU A 188 2.97 6.70 -13.20
CA LEU A 188 4.44 6.86 -13.23
C LEU A 188 4.92 7.87 -14.27
N GLY A 189 4.16 8.16 -15.32
CA GLY A 189 4.59 8.91 -16.51
C GLY A 189 5.06 10.35 -16.27
N CYS A 190 4.88 10.90 -15.06
CA CYS A 190 5.44 12.19 -14.66
C CYS A 190 6.85 12.07 -14.05
N LEU A 191 7.35 10.84 -13.84
CA LEU A 191 8.58 10.56 -13.15
C LEU A 191 9.63 9.99 -14.12
N ASN A 192 10.68 10.74 -14.37
CA ASN A 192 11.83 10.25 -15.14
C ASN A 192 12.83 9.56 -14.22
N ILE A 193 12.50 8.36 -13.75
CA ILE A 193 13.30 7.59 -12.80
C ILE A 193 13.66 6.22 -13.36
N ARG A 194 14.79 5.68 -12.89
CA ARG A 194 15.26 4.33 -13.20
C ARG A 194 15.58 3.59 -11.90
N PRO A 195 14.60 3.00 -11.24
CA PRO A 195 14.82 2.28 -10.00
C PRO A 195 15.54 0.96 -10.28
N ASP A 196 16.34 0.49 -9.33
CA ASP A 196 16.89 -0.87 -9.39
C ASP A 196 15.78 -1.90 -9.16
N PHE A 197 14.83 -1.56 -8.29
CA PHE A 197 13.75 -2.43 -7.88
C PHE A 197 12.39 -1.70 -7.95
N PHE A 198 11.40 -2.37 -8.55
CA PHE A 198 10.02 -1.90 -8.64
C PHE A 198 9.10 -2.94 -8.03
N VAL A 199 8.23 -2.54 -7.13
CA VAL A 199 7.18 -3.39 -6.58
C VAL A 199 5.82 -2.74 -6.77
N MET A 200 4.83 -3.55 -7.14
CA MET A 200 3.42 -3.15 -7.28
C MET A 200 2.52 -4.27 -6.78
N ASN A 201 1.72 -3.98 -5.76
CA ASN A 201 0.70 -4.87 -5.20
C ASN A 201 -0.65 -4.18 -5.24
N LEU A 202 -1.30 -4.21 -6.40
CA LEU A 202 -2.53 -3.48 -6.69
C LEU A 202 -3.55 -4.38 -7.41
N GLU A 203 -4.77 -3.89 -7.56
CA GLU A 203 -5.81 -4.58 -8.33
C GLU A 203 -5.49 -4.67 -9.82
N TRP A 204 -5.93 -5.75 -10.47
CA TRP A 204 -5.63 -6.04 -11.89
C TRP A 204 -5.86 -4.86 -12.85
N PRO A 205 -6.97 -4.09 -12.80
CA PRO A 205 -7.17 -2.99 -13.74
C PRO A 205 -6.08 -1.91 -13.67
N ILE A 206 -5.52 -1.66 -12.48
CA ILE A 206 -4.43 -0.70 -12.28
C ILE A 206 -3.11 -1.30 -12.77
N ILE A 207 -2.87 -2.58 -12.45
CA ILE A 207 -1.70 -3.33 -12.92
C ILE A 207 -1.65 -3.33 -14.45
N GLU A 208 -2.74 -3.73 -15.11
CA GLU A 208 -2.83 -3.81 -16.55
C GLU A 208 -2.54 -2.46 -17.22
N LYS A 209 -3.14 -1.39 -16.71
CA LYS A 209 -2.91 -0.02 -17.18
C LYS A 209 -1.44 0.39 -17.02
N THR A 210 -0.83 0.10 -15.86
CA THR A 210 0.58 0.43 -15.58
C THR A 210 1.52 -0.39 -16.47
N LEU A 211 1.23 -1.67 -16.67
CA LEU A 211 2.01 -2.54 -17.54
C LEU A 211 1.94 -2.08 -19.01
N ALA A 212 0.75 -1.66 -19.46
CA ALA A 212 0.55 -1.14 -20.81
C ALA A 212 1.25 0.21 -21.03
N ALA A 213 1.34 1.06 -20.00
CA ALA A 213 2.02 2.35 -20.08
C ALA A 213 3.55 2.21 -20.23
N GLY A 214 4.14 1.16 -19.63
CA GLY A 214 5.52 0.74 -19.89
C GLY A 214 6.59 1.35 -19.01
N GLU A 215 6.31 2.37 -18.18
CA GLU A 215 7.34 3.06 -17.37
C GLU A 215 8.01 2.14 -16.33
N TRP A 216 7.33 1.11 -15.87
CA TRP A 216 7.87 0.07 -14.98
C TRP A 216 9.09 -0.66 -15.58
N ARG A 217 9.19 -0.66 -16.93
CA ARG A 217 10.31 -1.28 -17.66
C ARG A 217 11.64 -0.58 -17.43
N ASN A 218 11.65 0.60 -16.82
CA ASN A 218 12.90 1.26 -16.43
C ASN A 218 13.59 0.61 -15.24
N ALA A 219 12.90 -0.29 -14.52
CA ALA A 219 13.48 -1.04 -13.42
C ALA A 219 14.33 -2.22 -13.89
N ARG A 220 15.27 -2.66 -13.03
CA ARG A 220 16.10 -3.85 -13.24
C ARG A 220 15.42 -5.11 -12.70
N ARG A 221 14.81 -5.00 -11.56
CA ARG A 221 14.02 -6.05 -10.88
C ARG A 221 12.59 -5.57 -10.67
N VAL A 222 11.62 -6.44 -10.89
CA VAL A 222 10.20 -6.11 -10.77
C VAL A 222 9.47 -7.19 -9.98
N VAL A 223 8.64 -6.80 -9.04
CA VAL A 223 7.72 -7.67 -8.30
C VAL A 223 6.29 -7.20 -8.52
N LEU A 224 5.45 -8.10 -8.99
CA LEU A 224 4.03 -7.82 -9.28
C LEU A 224 3.14 -8.78 -8.49
N ALA A 225 2.16 -8.24 -7.78
CA ALA A 225 1.15 -8.99 -7.04
C ALA A 225 -0.19 -8.24 -7.00
N GLY A 226 -1.25 -8.87 -6.48
CA GLY A 226 -2.59 -8.28 -6.39
C GLY A 226 -3.52 -8.71 -7.51
N PHE A 227 -3.20 -9.81 -8.20
CA PHE A 227 -4.02 -10.41 -9.24
C PHE A 227 -4.20 -11.91 -9.01
N LEU A 228 -5.24 -12.47 -9.61
CA LEU A 228 -5.52 -13.91 -9.55
C LEU A 228 -4.70 -14.67 -10.58
N GLU A 229 -4.52 -15.97 -10.37
CA GLU A 229 -3.77 -16.89 -11.26
C GLU A 229 -4.19 -16.77 -12.73
N SER A 230 -5.48 -16.54 -13.01
CA SER A 230 -6.00 -16.35 -14.37
C SER A 230 -5.35 -15.19 -15.15
N ARG A 231 -4.64 -14.26 -14.46
CA ARG A 231 -3.92 -13.14 -15.07
C ARG A 231 -2.42 -13.37 -15.26
N LEU A 232 -1.89 -14.49 -14.76
CA LEU A 232 -0.46 -14.79 -14.80
C LEU A 232 0.11 -14.79 -16.22
N GLU A 233 -0.57 -15.38 -17.19
CA GLU A 233 -0.12 -15.39 -18.58
C GLU A 233 -0.16 -13.99 -19.22
N SER A 234 -1.08 -13.14 -18.79
CA SER A 234 -1.08 -11.73 -19.23
C SER A 234 0.14 -10.98 -18.71
N VAL A 235 0.51 -11.17 -17.43
CA VAL A 235 1.73 -10.58 -16.85
C VAL A 235 2.97 -11.05 -17.61
N LYS A 236 3.11 -12.35 -17.88
CA LYS A 236 4.23 -12.91 -18.64
C LYS A 236 4.31 -12.32 -20.07
N ARG A 237 3.17 -12.05 -20.70
CA ARG A 237 3.10 -11.43 -22.03
C ARG A 237 3.59 -9.99 -22.00
N PHE A 238 3.20 -9.22 -20.99
CA PHE A 238 3.69 -7.85 -20.80
C PHE A 238 5.21 -7.82 -20.51
N ALA A 239 5.74 -8.82 -19.82
CA ALA A 239 7.16 -8.88 -19.50
C ALA A 239 8.06 -9.04 -20.74
N ARG A 240 7.63 -9.83 -21.72
CA ARG A 240 8.41 -10.13 -22.93
C ARG A 240 8.55 -8.91 -23.87
N PRO A 241 9.67 -8.83 -24.64
CA PRO A 241 10.88 -9.67 -24.57
C PRO A 241 11.92 -9.18 -23.56
N GLU A 242 11.73 -8.05 -22.89
CA GLU A 242 12.75 -7.34 -22.12
C GLU A 242 12.99 -7.91 -20.73
N PHE A 243 12.05 -8.74 -20.24
CA PHE A 243 12.12 -9.34 -18.93
C PHE A 243 11.90 -10.86 -19.00
N GLN A 244 12.62 -11.59 -18.16
CA GLN A 244 12.37 -12.97 -17.86
C GLN A 244 11.63 -13.11 -16.51
N VAL A 245 10.86 -14.19 -16.38
CA VAL A 245 10.24 -14.58 -15.12
C VAL A 245 11.26 -15.39 -14.31
N ASP A 246 11.69 -14.86 -13.18
CA ASP A 246 12.64 -15.55 -12.30
C ASP A 246 11.91 -16.54 -11.38
N SER A 247 10.80 -16.08 -10.77
CA SER A 247 10.00 -16.93 -9.88
C SER A 247 8.52 -16.53 -9.87
N VAL A 248 7.68 -17.46 -9.43
CA VAL A 248 6.28 -17.23 -9.11
C VAL A 248 6.02 -17.85 -7.73
N ILE A 249 5.74 -17.00 -6.76
CA ILE A 249 5.37 -17.40 -5.40
C ILE A 249 3.85 -17.42 -5.34
N GLU A 250 3.25 -18.58 -5.12
CA GLU A 250 1.81 -18.69 -4.93
C GLU A 250 1.46 -18.79 -3.44
N ARG A 251 0.48 -18.02 -3.02
CA ARG A 251 -0.09 -18.08 -1.68
C ARG A 251 -1.62 -17.98 -1.76
N GLN A 252 -2.32 -19.06 -1.39
CA GLN A 252 -3.78 -19.11 -1.32
C GLN A 252 -4.48 -18.65 -2.63
N GLY A 253 -3.96 -19.07 -3.79
CA GLY A 253 -4.50 -18.72 -5.10
C GLY A 253 -4.06 -17.32 -5.63
N TRP A 254 -3.15 -16.63 -4.91
CA TRP A 254 -2.61 -15.33 -5.30
C TRP A 254 -1.14 -15.46 -5.71
N PRO A 255 -0.83 -15.35 -7.00
CA PRO A 255 0.56 -15.33 -7.45
C PRO A 255 1.24 -13.98 -7.17
N THR A 256 2.52 -14.07 -6.84
CA THR A 256 3.47 -12.96 -6.87
C THR A 256 4.55 -13.31 -7.87
N VAL A 257 4.76 -12.48 -8.87
CA VAL A 257 5.71 -12.71 -9.96
C VAL A 257 6.93 -11.85 -9.77
N THR A 258 8.11 -12.46 -9.84
CA THR A 258 9.39 -11.78 -9.86
C THR A 258 9.95 -11.79 -11.27
N LEU A 259 10.38 -10.62 -11.75
CA LEU A 259 10.95 -10.44 -13.08
C LEU A 259 12.33 -9.79 -12.97
N SER A 260 13.24 -10.19 -13.84
CA SER A 260 14.52 -9.50 -14.08
C SER A 260 14.66 -9.08 -15.53
N ARG A 261 15.31 -7.96 -15.75
CA ARG A 261 15.64 -7.48 -17.09
C ARG A 261 16.67 -8.42 -17.73
N THR A 262 16.41 -8.84 -18.97
CA THR A 262 17.30 -9.69 -19.78
C THR A 262 18.52 -8.95 -20.26
#